data_1fa02de1a34a7d3f52fe68699bb36769
#
_entry.id   1fa02de1a34a7d3f52fe68699bb36769
#
_cell.length_a   1.000
_cell.length_b   1.000
_cell.length_c   1.000
_cell.angle_alpha   90.00
_cell.angle_beta   90.00
_cell.angle_gamma   90.00
#
_symmetry.space_group_name_H-M   'P 1'
#
loop_
_entity.id
_entity.type
_entity.pdbx_description
1 polymer ?
#
loop_
_entity_poly.entity_id
_entity_poly.type
_entity_poly.pdbx_seq_one_letter_code
_entity_poly.pdbx_strand_id
1 'polypeptide(L)'
;AVLGCYLNLANPDEGQLAKITHRYLAHIRFASLLGVGVVGTETGAVNEAYKFEEKNHSDEALDIFIQNVKPVISYAEKMGVIFAIEPVWKHIVCNPKRARKVLDEIASPNLQIIFDPVNLLDISNYQNRDVIIEEAIELLGDDIAMVHMKDFVVQDGKLVSVAAGTGEMNYEKIIRFIKERKPYIHVTLENTTPENAVQSK
;
A
#
# COMPACT_ATOMS: atom_id res chain seq x y z
N ALA A 1 -9.68 -9.23 7.54
CA ALA A 1 -8.97 -8.17 8.29
C ALA A 1 -7.49 -8.21 7.93
N VAL A 2 -6.79 -7.10 8.09
CA VAL A 2 -5.37 -6.94 7.87
C VAL A 2 -4.65 -6.71 9.20
N LEU A 3 -3.46 -7.26 9.35
CA LEU A 3 -2.53 -6.93 10.42
C LEU A 3 -1.49 -5.96 9.86
N GLY A 4 -1.54 -4.69 10.24
CA GLY A 4 -0.61 -3.67 9.78
C GLY A 4 0.76 -3.77 10.47
N CYS A 5 1.84 -3.61 9.69
CA CYS A 5 3.22 -3.53 10.18
C CYS A 5 4.00 -2.56 9.30
N TYR A 6 4.07 -1.31 9.70
CA TYR A 6 4.61 -0.20 8.89
C TYR A 6 6.04 0.13 9.29
N LEU A 7 7.00 -0.69 8.83
CA LEU A 7 8.42 -0.54 9.12
C LEU A 7 9.23 -0.42 7.82
N ASN A 8 10.35 0.28 7.89
CA ASN A 8 11.18 0.63 6.72
C ASN A 8 12.04 -0.54 6.23
N LEU A 9 11.55 -1.33 5.25
CA LEU A 9 12.32 -2.41 4.62
C LEU A 9 13.46 -1.92 3.71
N ALA A 10 13.61 -0.62 3.50
CA ALA A 10 14.77 -0.04 2.82
C ALA A 10 15.66 0.77 3.77
N ASN A 11 15.61 0.49 5.07
CA ASN A 11 16.46 1.15 6.05
C ASN A 11 17.94 0.93 5.72
N PRO A 12 18.76 2.00 5.61
CA PRO A 12 20.18 1.88 5.27
C PRO A 12 21.05 1.32 6.41
N ASP A 13 20.59 1.34 7.66
CA ASP A 13 21.29 0.68 8.77
C ASP A 13 20.98 -0.82 8.77
N GLU A 14 21.98 -1.63 8.48
CA GLU A 14 21.85 -3.10 8.40
C GLU A 14 21.37 -3.73 9.70
N GLY A 15 21.79 -3.19 10.86
CA GLY A 15 21.38 -3.68 12.16
C GLY A 15 19.90 -3.40 12.46
N GLN A 16 19.40 -2.24 12.02
CA GLN A 16 17.98 -1.93 12.11
C GLN A 16 17.18 -2.73 11.08
N LEU A 17 17.66 -2.86 9.85
CA LEU A 17 17.02 -3.67 8.82
C LEU A 17 16.82 -5.12 9.25
N ALA A 18 17.83 -5.71 9.90
CA ALA A 18 17.74 -7.07 10.44
C ALA A 18 16.64 -7.19 11.51
N LYS A 19 16.52 -6.21 12.42
CA LYS A 19 15.44 -6.15 13.43
C LYS A 19 14.07 -5.97 12.79
N ILE A 20 13.98 -5.11 11.78
CA ILE A 20 12.76 -4.86 11.02
C ILE A 20 12.30 -6.14 10.32
N THR A 21 13.19 -6.81 9.61
CA THR A 21 12.91 -8.09 8.96
C THR A 21 12.40 -9.12 9.98
N HIS A 22 13.10 -9.29 11.12
CA HIS A 22 12.66 -10.20 12.17
C HIS A 22 11.25 -9.84 12.70
N ARG A 23 10.93 -8.55 12.82
CA ARG A 23 9.60 -8.07 13.22
C ARG A 23 8.53 -8.45 12.20
N TYR A 24 8.80 -8.34 10.89
CA TYR A 24 7.87 -8.80 9.86
C TYR A 24 7.62 -10.31 9.92
N LEU A 25 8.67 -11.11 10.10
CA LEU A 25 8.51 -12.56 10.25
C LEU A 25 7.63 -12.91 11.46
N ALA A 26 7.81 -12.19 12.59
CA ALA A 26 6.97 -12.37 13.77
C ALA A 26 5.50 -11.98 13.52
N HIS A 27 5.25 -10.88 12.78
CA HIS A 27 3.89 -10.46 12.40
C HIS A 27 3.22 -11.48 11.48
N ILE A 28 3.92 -11.99 10.47
CA ILE A 28 3.42 -13.02 9.56
C ILE A 28 3.05 -14.30 10.34
N ARG A 29 3.94 -14.75 11.25
CA ARG A 29 3.64 -15.89 12.11
C ARG A 29 2.43 -15.64 13.00
N PHE A 30 2.34 -14.45 13.58
CA PHE A 30 1.21 -14.09 14.43
C PHE A 30 -0.10 -14.03 13.64
N ALA A 31 -0.08 -13.44 12.43
CA ALA A 31 -1.22 -13.43 11.52
C ALA A 31 -1.72 -14.84 11.19
N SER A 32 -0.81 -15.75 10.85
CA SER A 32 -1.13 -17.15 10.58
C SER A 32 -1.80 -17.84 11.77
N LEU A 33 -1.28 -17.62 12.99
CA LEU A 33 -1.86 -18.21 14.22
C LEU A 33 -3.25 -17.63 14.57
N LEU A 34 -3.49 -16.37 14.23
CA LEU A 34 -4.79 -15.70 14.45
C LEU A 34 -5.81 -15.98 13.35
N GLY A 35 -5.42 -16.62 12.25
CA GLY A 35 -6.26 -16.76 11.06
C GLY A 35 -6.47 -15.44 10.30
N VAL A 36 -5.55 -14.47 10.45
CA VAL A 36 -5.53 -13.23 9.66
C VAL A 36 -4.80 -13.49 8.35
N GLY A 37 -5.50 -13.36 7.23
CA GLY A 37 -4.96 -13.72 5.92
C GLY A 37 -3.96 -12.74 5.33
N VAL A 38 -3.90 -11.49 5.81
CA VAL A 38 -3.10 -10.40 5.21
C VAL A 38 -2.27 -9.68 6.25
N VAL A 39 -0.97 -9.54 5.98
CA VAL A 39 -0.08 -8.58 6.66
C VAL A 39 0.21 -7.43 5.71
N GLY A 40 -0.12 -6.21 6.11
CA GLY A 40 -0.01 -5.00 5.29
C GLY A 40 1.15 -4.11 5.68
N THR A 41 1.78 -3.46 4.70
CA THR A 41 2.85 -2.49 4.88
C THR A 41 2.91 -1.46 3.77
N GLU A 42 3.44 -0.28 4.06
CA GLU A 42 3.99 0.65 3.07
C GLU A 42 5.42 0.23 2.66
N THR A 43 6.01 0.91 1.67
CA THR A 43 7.24 0.44 1.03
C THR A 43 8.52 1.14 1.46
N GLY A 44 8.45 2.04 2.43
CA GLY A 44 9.63 2.61 3.05
C GLY A 44 10.27 3.79 2.34
N ALA A 45 11.45 4.16 2.83
CA ALA A 45 12.30 5.24 2.33
C ALA A 45 13.77 4.83 2.47
N VAL A 46 14.65 5.41 1.64
CA VAL A 46 16.09 5.10 1.64
C VAL A 46 16.88 5.76 2.77
N ASN A 47 16.18 6.30 3.78
CA ASN A 47 16.78 6.93 4.96
C ASN A 47 16.20 6.35 6.26
N GLU A 48 16.96 6.48 7.36
CA GLU A 48 16.55 5.98 8.67
C GLU A 48 15.30 6.68 9.23
N ALA A 49 15.10 7.94 8.86
CA ALA A 49 13.98 8.75 9.35
C ALA A 49 12.63 8.38 8.74
N TYR A 50 12.60 7.47 7.75
CA TYR A 50 11.39 7.06 7.02
C TYR A 50 10.67 8.26 6.39
N LYS A 51 11.43 9.20 5.83
CA LYS A 51 10.89 10.43 5.25
C LYS A 51 11.03 10.45 3.73
N PHE A 52 10.16 11.21 3.11
CA PHE A 52 10.27 11.48 1.68
C PHE A 52 11.56 12.22 1.36
N GLU A 53 12.24 11.75 0.32
CA GLU A 53 13.28 12.44 -0.43
C GLU A 53 13.21 11.95 -1.89
N GLU A 54 13.65 12.77 -2.84
CA GLU A 54 13.57 12.43 -4.28
C GLU A 54 14.25 11.11 -4.63
N LYS A 55 15.27 10.73 -3.88
CA LYS A 55 15.98 9.46 -4.04
C LYS A 55 15.09 8.24 -3.78
N ASN A 56 13.98 8.37 -3.02
CA ASN A 56 13.01 7.29 -2.86
C ASN A 56 12.47 6.81 -4.22
N HIS A 57 12.39 7.70 -5.21
CA HIS A 57 11.87 7.38 -6.53
C HIS A 57 12.93 6.87 -7.52
N SER A 58 14.18 6.66 -7.08
CA SER A 58 15.22 6.07 -7.93
C SER A 58 15.01 4.58 -8.17
N ASP A 59 15.59 4.05 -9.23
CA ASP A 59 15.55 2.61 -9.51
C ASP A 59 16.38 1.82 -8.51
N GLU A 60 17.51 2.39 -8.02
CA GLU A 60 18.29 1.78 -6.95
C GLU A 60 17.49 1.60 -5.67
N ALA A 61 16.65 2.58 -5.30
CA ALA A 61 15.76 2.45 -4.14
C ALA A 61 14.77 1.30 -4.31
N LEU A 62 14.23 1.14 -5.52
CA LEU A 62 13.32 0.04 -5.83
C LEU A 62 14.01 -1.31 -5.74
N ASP A 63 15.23 -1.42 -6.29
CA ASP A 63 16.01 -2.65 -6.25
C ASP A 63 16.39 -3.05 -4.81
N ILE A 64 16.75 -2.08 -3.96
CA ILE A 64 17.00 -2.29 -2.53
C ILE A 64 15.74 -2.83 -1.86
N PHE A 65 14.58 -2.20 -2.09
CA PHE A 65 13.31 -2.67 -1.52
C PHE A 65 12.98 -4.10 -1.97
N ILE A 66 13.09 -4.39 -3.27
CA ILE A 66 12.83 -5.73 -3.83
C ILE A 66 13.74 -6.79 -3.18
N GLN A 67 15.03 -6.50 -3.04
CA GLN A 67 15.95 -7.44 -2.40
C GLN A 67 15.59 -7.69 -0.94
N ASN A 68 15.26 -6.65 -0.19
CA ASN A 68 15.00 -6.75 1.24
C ASN A 68 13.63 -7.38 1.56
N VAL A 69 12.65 -7.27 0.67
CA VAL A 69 11.33 -7.86 0.89
C VAL A 69 11.29 -9.35 0.53
N LYS A 70 12.15 -9.85 -0.36
CA LYS A 70 12.18 -11.26 -0.78
C LYS A 70 12.18 -12.27 0.37
N PRO A 71 13.04 -12.16 1.41
CA PRO A 71 13.02 -13.10 2.53
C PRO A 71 11.72 -13.03 3.34
N VAL A 72 11.07 -11.85 3.39
CA VAL A 72 9.77 -11.67 4.06
C VAL A 72 8.67 -12.40 3.27
N ILE A 73 8.65 -12.25 1.94
CA ILE A 73 7.70 -12.94 1.07
C ILE A 73 7.89 -14.45 1.14
N SER A 74 9.13 -14.94 1.06
CA SER A 74 9.42 -16.37 1.19
C SER A 74 8.93 -16.96 2.53
N TYR A 75 8.94 -16.16 3.60
CA TYR A 75 8.37 -16.58 4.87
C TYR A 75 6.84 -16.54 4.87
N ALA A 76 6.24 -15.53 4.24
CA ALA A 76 4.79 -15.44 4.08
C ALA A 76 4.21 -16.64 3.31
N GLU A 77 4.88 -17.07 2.25
CA GLU A 77 4.54 -18.30 1.50
C GLU A 77 4.50 -19.53 2.41
N LYS A 78 5.54 -19.72 3.24
CA LYS A 78 5.62 -20.85 4.17
C LYS A 78 4.54 -20.85 5.24
N MET A 79 4.06 -19.66 5.61
CA MET A 79 3.04 -19.48 6.63
C MET A 79 1.62 -19.40 6.07
N GLY A 80 1.45 -19.42 4.74
CA GLY A 80 0.15 -19.29 4.07
C GLY A 80 -0.51 -17.92 4.29
N VAL A 81 0.29 -16.85 4.42
CA VAL A 81 -0.18 -15.49 4.67
C VAL A 81 0.13 -14.62 3.44
N ILE A 82 -0.80 -13.76 3.05
CA ILE A 82 -0.55 -12.73 2.04
C ILE A 82 0.23 -11.60 2.70
N PHE A 83 1.31 -11.18 2.06
CA PHE A 83 2.03 -9.95 2.39
C PHE A 83 1.62 -8.89 1.36
N ALA A 84 0.90 -7.87 1.79
CA ALA A 84 0.39 -6.84 0.89
C ALA A 84 1.13 -5.52 1.06
N ILE A 85 1.67 -5.00 -0.04
CA ILE A 85 2.32 -3.69 -0.07
C ILE A 85 1.32 -2.63 -0.50
N GLU A 86 1.40 -1.47 0.13
CA GLU A 86 0.61 -0.28 -0.20
C GLU A 86 1.50 0.72 -0.94
N PRO A 87 1.24 0.98 -2.24
CA PRO A 87 1.92 2.02 -2.98
C PRO A 87 1.53 3.40 -2.44
N VAL A 88 2.55 4.21 -2.10
CA VAL A 88 2.36 5.57 -1.56
C VAL A 88 3.29 6.52 -2.28
N TRP A 89 2.77 7.63 -2.80
CA TRP A 89 3.53 8.58 -3.62
C TRP A 89 4.87 9.00 -3.01
N LYS A 90 4.91 9.24 -1.71
CA LYS A 90 6.15 9.65 -1.00
C LYS A 90 7.14 8.52 -0.70
N HIS A 91 6.78 7.26 -0.96
CA HIS A 91 7.59 6.08 -0.66
C HIS A 91 8.28 5.53 -1.92
N ILE A 92 9.01 4.43 -1.75
CA ILE A 92 9.78 3.80 -2.83
C ILE A 92 8.88 3.28 -3.94
N VAL A 93 7.80 2.58 -3.60
CA VAL A 93 6.78 2.16 -4.57
C VAL A 93 5.72 3.26 -4.66
N CYS A 94 6.03 4.29 -5.45
CA CYS A 94 5.28 5.55 -5.48
C CYS A 94 4.17 5.62 -6.54
N ASN A 95 4.04 4.61 -7.39
CA ASN A 95 3.06 4.59 -8.47
C ASN A 95 2.74 3.16 -8.94
N PRO A 96 1.67 2.97 -9.74
CA PRO A 96 1.25 1.64 -10.20
C PRO A 96 2.29 0.87 -10.99
N LYS A 97 3.10 1.55 -11.83
CA LYS A 97 4.14 0.89 -12.64
C LYS A 97 5.25 0.30 -11.79
N ARG A 98 5.67 1.03 -10.76
CA ARG A 98 6.67 0.52 -9.81
C ARG A 98 6.11 -0.65 -9.00
N ALA A 99 4.84 -0.59 -8.59
CA ALA A 99 4.18 -1.71 -7.93
C ALA A 99 4.13 -2.95 -8.84
N ARG A 100 3.77 -2.79 -10.11
CA ARG A 100 3.77 -3.88 -11.09
C ARG A 100 5.17 -4.49 -11.25
N LYS A 101 6.22 -3.66 -11.35
CA LYS A 101 7.61 -4.14 -11.42
C LYS A 101 7.98 -4.99 -10.20
N VAL A 102 7.60 -4.58 -8.99
CA VAL A 102 7.85 -5.37 -7.76
C VAL A 102 7.14 -6.72 -7.82
N LEU A 103 5.87 -6.75 -8.22
CA LEU A 103 5.10 -7.98 -8.35
C LEU A 103 5.73 -8.93 -9.38
N ASP A 104 6.13 -8.42 -10.54
CA ASP A 104 6.72 -9.21 -11.63
C ASP A 104 8.09 -9.78 -11.25
N GLU A 105 8.94 -9.01 -10.58
CA GLU A 105 10.28 -9.44 -10.19
C GLU A 105 10.30 -10.43 -9.02
N ILE A 106 9.31 -10.38 -8.15
CA ILE A 106 9.17 -11.32 -7.04
C ILE A 106 8.38 -12.55 -7.47
N ALA A 107 7.36 -12.37 -8.31
CA ALA A 107 6.54 -13.41 -8.92
C ALA A 107 5.97 -14.42 -7.89
N SER A 108 5.49 -13.91 -6.74
CA SER A 108 4.91 -14.72 -5.67
C SER A 108 3.40 -14.46 -5.54
N PRO A 109 2.55 -15.48 -5.46
CA PRO A 109 1.12 -15.30 -5.22
C PRO A 109 0.83 -14.74 -3.81
N ASN A 110 1.79 -14.82 -2.90
CA ASN A 110 1.67 -14.29 -1.54
C ASN A 110 2.07 -12.81 -1.44
N LEU A 111 2.59 -12.19 -2.52
CA LEU A 111 2.78 -10.75 -2.60
C LEU A 111 1.58 -10.13 -3.33
N GLN A 112 0.85 -9.27 -2.65
CA GLN A 112 -0.32 -8.60 -3.21
C GLN A 112 -0.31 -7.10 -2.87
N ILE A 113 -1.36 -6.39 -3.25
CA ILE A 113 -1.48 -4.93 -3.13
C ILE A 113 -2.59 -4.56 -2.14
N ILE A 114 -2.30 -3.62 -1.26
CA ILE A 114 -3.33 -2.77 -0.65
C ILE A 114 -3.52 -1.57 -1.58
N PHE A 115 -4.71 -1.41 -2.09
CA PHE A 115 -5.04 -0.32 -2.99
C PHE A 115 -5.69 0.84 -2.22
N ASP A 116 -4.91 1.88 -1.98
CA ASP A 116 -5.39 3.18 -1.51
C ASP A 116 -5.21 4.22 -2.61
N PRO A 117 -6.30 4.65 -3.27
CA PRO A 117 -6.22 5.59 -4.39
C PRO A 117 -5.65 6.95 -3.99
N VAL A 118 -5.92 7.42 -2.76
CA VAL A 118 -5.44 8.73 -2.29
C VAL A 118 -3.94 8.70 -2.00
N ASN A 119 -3.41 7.58 -1.54
CA ASN A 119 -1.97 7.44 -1.28
C ASN A 119 -1.10 7.48 -2.54
N LEU A 120 -1.67 7.27 -3.72
CA LEU A 120 -0.99 7.45 -5.01
C LEU A 120 -0.89 8.93 -5.43
N LEU A 121 -1.56 9.84 -4.70
CA LEU A 121 -1.68 11.24 -5.07
C LEU A 121 -0.75 12.14 -4.23
N ASP A 122 -0.37 13.24 -4.88
CA ASP A 122 0.35 14.37 -4.32
C ASP A 122 -0.17 15.66 -4.96
N ILE A 123 0.21 16.81 -4.40
CA ILE A 123 -0.17 18.13 -4.94
C ILE A 123 0.27 18.32 -6.39
N SER A 124 1.28 17.61 -6.85
CA SER A 124 1.80 17.68 -8.23
C SER A 124 0.98 16.85 -9.23
N ASN A 125 0.20 15.86 -8.78
CA ASN A 125 -0.47 14.90 -9.68
C ASN A 125 -1.98 14.71 -9.43
N TYR A 126 -2.55 15.24 -8.34
CA TYR A 126 -3.94 14.96 -7.93
C TYR A 126 -5.00 15.35 -8.97
N GLN A 127 -4.69 16.31 -9.83
CA GLN A 127 -5.60 16.71 -10.92
C GLN A 127 -5.78 15.58 -11.95
N ASN A 128 -4.83 14.67 -12.05
CA ASN A 128 -4.86 13.49 -12.91
C ASN A 128 -5.34 12.22 -12.19
N ARG A 129 -5.98 12.35 -11.02
CA ARG A 129 -6.38 11.22 -10.15
C ARG A 129 -7.15 10.13 -10.88
N ASP A 130 -8.09 10.51 -11.75
CA ASP A 130 -8.91 9.52 -12.47
C ASP A 130 -8.10 8.66 -13.44
N VAL A 131 -7.03 9.20 -14.02
CA VAL A 131 -6.10 8.48 -14.91
C VAL A 131 -5.19 7.58 -14.08
N ILE A 132 -4.69 8.06 -12.95
CA ILE A 132 -3.82 7.30 -12.03
C ILE A 132 -4.59 6.10 -11.45
N ILE A 133 -5.85 6.30 -11.05
CA ILE A 133 -6.72 5.24 -10.55
C ILE A 133 -6.99 4.19 -11.62
N GLU A 134 -7.28 4.62 -12.85
CA GLU A 134 -7.51 3.71 -13.98
C GLU A 134 -6.26 2.87 -14.28
N GLU A 135 -5.08 3.50 -14.36
CA GLU A 135 -3.79 2.82 -14.53
C GLU A 135 -3.54 1.82 -13.39
N ALA A 136 -3.84 2.18 -12.14
CA ALA A 136 -3.69 1.28 -11.00
C ALA A 136 -4.62 0.05 -11.10
N ILE A 137 -5.88 0.25 -11.47
CA ILE A 137 -6.84 -0.84 -11.65
C ILE A 137 -6.43 -1.74 -12.84
N GLU A 138 -5.93 -1.17 -13.91
CA GLU A 138 -5.47 -1.92 -15.09
C GLU A 138 -4.25 -2.77 -14.76
N LEU A 139 -3.22 -2.19 -14.14
CA LEU A 139 -1.96 -2.85 -13.89
C LEU A 139 -1.97 -3.80 -12.68
N LEU A 140 -2.76 -3.50 -11.67
CA LEU A 140 -2.69 -4.16 -10.36
C LEU A 140 -3.97 -4.89 -9.96
N GLY A 141 -5.07 -4.70 -10.68
CA GLY A 141 -6.41 -5.13 -10.25
C GLY A 141 -6.52 -6.59 -9.83
N ASP A 142 -5.82 -7.50 -10.52
CA ASP A 142 -5.86 -8.93 -10.19
C ASP A 142 -5.10 -9.24 -8.88
N ASP A 143 -4.09 -8.44 -8.55
CA ASP A 143 -3.24 -8.59 -7.37
C ASP A 143 -3.72 -7.76 -6.16
N ILE A 144 -4.83 -7.02 -6.27
CA ILE A 144 -5.37 -6.26 -5.13
C ILE A 144 -6.04 -7.21 -4.13
N ALA A 145 -5.50 -7.26 -2.90
CA ALA A 145 -6.01 -8.04 -1.78
C ALA A 145 -7.02 -7.27 -0.92
N MET A 146 -6.90 -5.95 -0.88
CA MET A 146 -7.69 -5.08 -0.03
C MET A 146 -7.76 -3.67 -0.62
N VAL A 147 -8.83 -2.97 -0.35
CA VAL A 147 -9.00 -1.55 -0.74
C VAL A 147 -9.11 -0.70 0.52
N HIS A 148 -8.32 0.36 0.59
CA HIS A 148 -8.50 1.44 1.55
C HIS A 148 -9.25 2.58 0.88
N MET A 149 -10.31 3.04 1.52
CA MET A 149 -11.15 4.14 1.03
C MET A 149 -11.04 5.32 1.97
N LYS A 150 -10.43 6.38 1.49
CA LYS A 150 -10.41 7.70 2.11
C LYS A 150 -10.57 8.77 1.03
N ASP A 151 -10.66 9.99 1.44
CA ASP A 151 -10.78 11.15 0.56
C ASP A 151 -9.67 12.16 0.83
N PHE A 152 -9.62 13.22 0.06
CA PHE A 152 -8.71 14.32 0.29
C PHE A 152 -9.36 15.66 -0.04
N VAL A 153 -8.84 16.71 0.58
CA VAL A 153 -9.09 18.09 0.21
C VAL A 153 -7.77 18.80 -0.05
N VAL A 154 -7.77 19.83 -0.88
CA VAL A 154 -6.61 20.70 -1.07
C VAL A 154 -6.68 21.84 -0.07
N GLN A 155 -5.75 21.91 0.85
CA GLN A 155 -5.65 22.96 1.85
C GLN A 155 -4.22 23.48 1.94
N ASP A 156 -4.03 24.79 1.85
CA ASP A 156 -2.72 25.46 1.94
C ASP A 156 -1.66 24.86 0.99
N GLY A 157 -2.08 24.48 -0.23
CA GLY A 157 -1.19 23.91 -1.25
C GLY A 157 -0.74 22.46 -0.94
N LYS A 158 -1.46 21.74 -0.08
CA LYS A 158 -1.18 20.35 0.27
C LYS A 158 -2.45 19.49 0.15
N LEU A 159 -2.27 18.21 -0.10
CA LEU A 159 -3.34 17.24 0.05
C LEU A 159 -3.48 16.87 1.53
N VAL A 160 -4.66 17.04 2.06
CA VAL A 160 -5.03 16.64 3.42
C VAL A 160 -6.04 15.51 3.32
N SER A 161 -5.69 14.34 3.86
CA SER A 161 -6.58 13.18 3.87
C SER A 161 -7.75 13.40 4.80
N VAL A 162 -8.95 13.07 4.33
CA VAL A 162 -10.22 13.17 5.06
C VAL A 162 -11.02 11.87 4.90
N ALA A 163 -12.12 11.75 5.64
CA ALA A 163 -12.99 10.58 5.55
C ALA A 163 -13.59 10.41 4.15
N ALA A 164 -13.81 9.17 3.74
CA ALA A 164 -14.39 8.85 2.43
C ALA A 164 -15.71 9.61 2.18
N GLY A 165 -15.87 10.16 0.97
CA GLY A 165 -17.06 10.91 0.56
C GLY A 165 -17.14 12.34 1.09
N THR A 166 -16.09 12.86 1.73
CA THR A 166 -16.08 14.22 2.29
C THR A 166 -15.09 15.17 1.59
N GLY A 167 -14.47 14.74 0.51
CA GLY A 167 -13.47 15.50 -0.24
C GLY A 167 -13.70 15.52 -1.74
N GLU A 168 -12.62 15.41 -2.51
CA GLU A 168 -12.58 15.61 -3.95
C GLU A 168 -12.42 14.31 -4.77
N MET A 169 -12.45 13.13 -4.13
CA MET A 169 -12.31 11.85 -4.82
C MET A 169 -13.54 11.51 -5.67
N ASN A 170 -13.27 10.97 -6.86
CA ASN A 170 -14.29 10.31 -7.68
C ASN A 170 -14.20 8.79 -7.49
N TYR A 171 -15.20 8.21 -6.84
CA TYR A 171 -15.22 6.78 -6.52
C TYR A 171 -15.81 5.90 -7.63
N GLU A 172 -16.35 6.45 -8.69
CA GLU A 172 -17.11 5.69 -9.70
C GLU A 172 -16.31 4.52 -10.27
N LYS A 173 -15.05 4.76 -10.69
CA LYS A 173 -14.17 3.73 -11.25
C LYS A 173 -13.79 2.66 -10.20
N ILE A 174 -13.55 3.07 -8.97
CA ILE A 174 -13.18 2.18 -7.87
C ILE A 174 -14.36 1.26 -7.51
N ILE A 175 -15.54 1.84 -7.35
CA ILE A 175 -16.76 1.08 -7.02
C ILE A 175 -17.12 0.12 -8.17
N ARG A 176 -16.97 0.55 -9.42
CA ARG A 176 -17.18 -0.32 -10.60
C ARG A 176 -16.19 -1.49 -10.56
N PHE A 177 -14.91 -1.24 -10.39
CA PHE A 177 -13.88 -2.27 -10.26
C PHE A 177 -14.22 -3.28 -9.16
N ILE A 178 -14.58 -2.81 -7.94
CA ILE A 178 -14.96 -3.67 -6.83
C ILE A 178 -16.15 -4.56 -7.22
N LYS A 179 -17.23 -3.98 -7.76
CA LYS A 179 -18.44 -4.72 -8.10
C LYS A 179 -18.24 -5.75 -9.20
N GLU A 180 -17.45 -5.41 -10.22
CA GLU A 180 -17.30 -6.25 -11.42
C GLU A 180 -16.19 -7.29 -11.29
N ARG A 181 -15.07 -6.95 -10.62
CA ARG A 181 -13.89 -7.78 -10.58
C ARG A 181 -13.56 -8.38 -9.20
N LYS A 182 -13.95 -7.71 -8.12
CA LYS A 182 -13.59 -8.10 -6.74
C LYS A 182 -14.79 -8.01 -5.77
N PRO A 183 -15.95 -8.63 -6.06
CA PRO A 183 -17.20 -8.39 -5.29
C PRO A 183 -17.13 -8.81 -3.81
N TYR A 184 -16.12 -9.58 -3.42
CA TYR A 184 -15.93 -10.05 -2.03
C TYR A 184 -14.68 -9.46 -1.36
N ILE A 185 -14.05 -8.45 -1.97
CA ILE A 185 -12.87 -7.82 -1.41
C ILE A 185 -13.22 -7.05 -0.14
N HIS A 186 -12.30 -7.06 0.82
CA HIS A 186 -12.43 -6.21 2.00
C HIS A 186 -12.13 -4.75 1.65
N VAL A 187 -13.01 -3.87 2.10
CA VAL A 187 -12.86 -2.41 1.99
C VAL A 187 -12.79 -1.83 3.39
N THR A 188 -11.75 -1.07 3.68
CA THR A 188 -11.57 -0.36 4.94
C THR A 188 -11.79 1.13 4.72
N LEU A 189 -12.61 1.76 5.56
CA LEU A 189 -12.76 3.21 5.58
C LEU A 189 -11.67 3.82 6.46
N GLU A 190 -10.82 4.64 5.88
CA GLU A 190 -9.76 5.38 6.59
C GLU A 190 -10.18 6.81 6.93
N ASN A 191 -9.48 7.45 7.85
CA ASN A 191 -9.80 8.80 8.35
C ASN A 191 -11.25 8.94 8.85
N THR A 192 -11.88 7.83 9.16
CA THR A 192 -13.29 7.75 9.59
C THR A 192 -13.35 7.65 11.12
N THR A 193 -14.23 8.43 11.71
CA THR A 193 -14.56 8.40 13.15
C THR A 193 -15.99 7.92 13.36
N PRO A 194 -16.41 7.54 14.59
CA PRO A 194 -17.80 7.18 14.84
C PRO A 194 -18.82 8.24 14.40
N GLU A 195 -18.43 9.52 14.46
CA GLU A 195 -19.30 10.66 14.13
C GLU A 195 -19.56 10.80 12.62
N ASN A 196 -18.57 10.44 11.77
CA ASN A 196 -18.68 10.56 10.31
C ASN A 196 -18.87 9.22 9.57
N ALA A 197 -18.82 8.09 10.28
CA ALA A 197 -18.87 6.76 9.67
C ALA A 197 -20.13 6.50 8.84
N VAL A 198 -21.27 7.07 9.21
CA VAL A 198 -22.53 6.91 8.47
C VAL A 198 -22.51 7.65 7.14
N GLN A 199 -21.84 8.81 7.10
CA GLN A 199 -21.71 9.63 5.88
C GLN A 199 -20.69 9.05 4.90
N SER A 200 -19.73 8.26 5.41
CA SER A 200 -18.64 7.67 4.64
C SER A 200 -18.97 6.29 4.02
N LYS A 201 -20.22 5.83 4.15
CA LYS A 201 -20.67 4.53 3.60
C LYS A 201 -21.07 4.63 2.13
#